data_615b905c6c43b1f7687e95227d5388b5
#
_entry.id   615b905c6c43b1f7687e95227d5388b5
#
_cell.length_a   1.000
_cell.length_b   1.000
_cell.length_c   1.000
_cell.angle_alpha   90.00
_cell.angle_beta   90.00
_cell.angle_gamma   90.00
#
_symmetry.space_group_name_H-M   'P 1'
#
loop_
_entity.id
_entity.type
_entity.pdbx_description
1 polymer ?
#
loop_
_entity_poly.entity_id
_entity_poly.type
_entity_poly.pdbx_seq_one_letter_code
_entity_poly.pdbx_strand_id
1 'polypeptide(L)'
;MEILESVKNLTKDNGAVKDLRDLLVLTNFVDETLEQFFTFRQNVANGEKLGWTGEMSDIGWAGAKCNPTYKTPTIEAAEKTWDIGDWSTPLKWCYEDFMNTIAEYALKTGSDIGDLTSTDIIDVIIYPALDRAIKRMFWRFIWFGDKEAKDTDSSGQITSGVDVELFKPCNGLWKQLFAIGAASEAQHTKIAANDEASTALQLSKIKEAGVAIGIFDSILDSADPRISGLDGTALYVTKSLADALTKDLKREYKLILEWEQIFKGLEVSEYNGTPIYKVSIWDRMIMQYQNNGTKLNLPHRAVFGSPKQMFVGSPAGQIISELELWFNQDERVTKAYSAGRLGCLIG
;
A
#
# COMPACT_ATOMS: atom_id res chain seq x y z
N MET A 1 -23.46 -2.26 6.55
CA MET A 1 -24.49 -3.09 5.89
C MET A 1 -23.89 -4.09 4.91
N GLU A 2 -22.97 -3.72 4.01
CA GLU A 2 -22.41 -4.64 3.02
C GLU A 2 -21.65 -5.87 3.55
N ILE A 3 -20.90 -5.76 4.65
CA ILE A 3 -20.16 -6.91 5.21
C ILE A 3 -21.11 -7.96 5.76
N LEU A 4 -22.15 -7.55 6.46
CA LEU A 4 -23.15 -8.46 7.02
C LEU A 4 -24.06 -9.06 5.94
N GLU A 5 -24.40 -8.30 4.90
CA GLU A 5 -25.09 -8.84 3.72
C GLU A 5 -24.24 -9.85 2.95
N SER A 6 -22.95 -9.58 2.80
CA SER A 6 -22.02 -10.53 2.17
C SER A 6 -21.90 -11.82 2.99
N VAL A 7 -21.84 -11.72 4.32
CA VAL A 7 -21.82 -12.89 5.21
C VAL A 7 -23.16 -13.63 5.18
N LYS A 8 -24.30 -12.92 5.20
CA LYS A 8 -25.63 -13.51 5.05
C LYS A 8 -25.82 -14.24 3.72
N ASN A 9 -25.31 -13.67 2.62
CA ASN A 9 -25.44 -14.27 1.31
C ASN A 9 -24.57 -15.52 1.18
N LEU A 10 -23.35 -15.52 1.74
CA LEU A 10 -22.47 -16.68 1.77
C LEU A 10 -23.02 -17.82 2.64
N THR A 11 -23.72 -17.52 3.72
CA THR A 11 -24.35 -18.52 4.58
C THR A 11 -25.65 -19.07 3.98
N LYS A 12 -26.37 -18.29 3.15
CA LYS A 12 -27.62 -18.72 2.50
C LYS A 12 -27.41 -19.66 1.31
N ASP A 13 -26.41 -19.37 0.47
CA ASP A 13 -26.25 -20.05 -0.82
C ASP A 13 -25.35 -21.30 -0.79
N ASN A 14 -24.50 -21.45 0.21
CA ASN A 14 -23.57 -22.56 0.29
C ASN A 14 -23.59 -23.22 1.67
N GLY A 15 -24.23 -24.36 1.78
CA GLY A 15 -24.10 -25.24 2.94
C GLY A 15 -22.69 -25.77 3.20
N ALA A 16 -21.67 -25.16 2.57
CA ALA A 16 -20.25 -25.50 2.68
C ALA A 16 -19.50 -24.75 3.78
N VAL A 17 -20.01 -23.60 4.25
CA VAL A 17 -19.35 -22.84 5.34
C VAL A 17 -19.95 -23.29 6.66
N LYS A 18 -19.27 -24.20 7.32
CA LYS A 18 -19.72 -24.79 8.58
C LYS A 18 -19.36 -24.01 9.83
N ASP A 19 -18.39 -23.09 9.74
CA ASP A 19 -17.93 -22.28 10.85
C ASP A 19 -17.65 -20.84 10.37
N LEU A 20 -18.16 -19.85 11.10
CA LEU A 20 -17.86 -18.44 10.86
C LEU A 20 -16.36 -18.11 10.98
N ARG A 21 -15.61 -18.88 11.76
CA ARG A 21 -14.15 -18.78 11.85
C ARG A 21 -13.49 -19.14 10.54
N ASP A 22 -13.98 -20.16 9.84
CA ASP A 22 -13.46 -20.57 8.53
C ASP A 22 -13.74 -19.51 7.45
N LEU A 23 -14.89 -18.86 7.51
CA LEU A 23 -15.23 -17.75 6.61
C LEU A 23 -14.29 -16.55 6.79
N LEU A 24 -13.91 -16.26 8.03
CA LEU A 24 -13.01 -15.14 8.35
C LEU A 24 -11.56 -15.44 7.97
N VAL A 25 -11.16 -16.70 7.89
CA VAL A 25 -9.82 -17.12 7.47
C VAL A 25 -9.61 -16.97 5.96
N LEU A 26 -10.69 -17.03 5.15
CA LEU A 26 -10.61 -16.92 3.69
C LEU A 26 -10.26 -15.50 3.18
N THR A 27 -10.41 -14.46 3.99
CA THR A 27 -10.07 -13.08 3.63
C THR A 27 -8.68 -12.67 4.11
N ASN A 28 -7.68 -13.45 3.82
CA ASN A 28 -6.33 -13.25 4.31
C ASN A 28 -5.56 -12.14 3.57
N PHE A 29 -5.50 -10.95 4.13
CA PHE A 29 -4.36 -10.05 3.99
C PHE A 29 -3.74 -9.85 5.37
N VAL A 30 -2.63 -10.53 5.59
CA VAL A 30 -1.79 -10.31 6.77
C VAL A 30 -0.83 -9.17 6.48
N ASP A 31 -0.68 -8.25 7.39
CA ASP A 31 -0.06 -6.96 7.13
C ASP A 31 1.09 -6.60 8.06
N GLU A 32 1.81 -7.61 8.50
CA GLU A 32 3.04 -7.42 9.28
C GLU A 32 4.19 -6.82 8.44
N THR A 33 3.89 -6.56 7.14
CA THR A 33 4.92 -6.20 6.16
C THR A 33 4.99 -4.72 5.84
N LEU A 34 3.99 -3.94 6.23
CA LEU A 34 3.92 -2.53 5.83
C LEU A 34 5.15 -1.74 6.30
N GLU A 35 5.63 -2.02 7.51
CA GLU A 35 6.80 -1.36 8.09
C GLU A 35 8.13 -1.68 7.38
N GLN A 36 8.17 -2.73 6.55
CA GLN A 36 9.37 -3.07 5.80
C GLN A 36 9.60 -2.15 4.58
N PHE A 37 8.57 -1.42 4.15
CA PHE A 37 8.63 -0.58 2.96
C PHE A 37 9.01 0.87 3.25
N PHE A 38 9.09 1.26 4.53
CA PHE A 38 9.39 2.63 4.89
C PHE A 38 10.04 2.74 6.28
N THR A 39 10.64 3.88 6.54
CA THR A 39 11.15 4.23 7.86
C THR A 39 10.10 5.05 8.61
N PHE A 40 9.66 4.54 9.76
CA PHE A 40 8.71 5.26 10.60
C PHE A 40 9.41 6.33 11.45
N ARG A 41 8.87 7.55 11.44
CA ARG A 41 9.31 8.66 12.28
C ARG A 41 8.23 9.08 13.25
N GLN A 42 8.58 9.07 14.53
CA GLN A 42 7.71 9.49 15.62
C GLN A 42 7.90 10.97 15.94
N ASN A 43 6.88 11.57 16.58
CA ASN A 43 6.91 12.93 17.10
C ASN A 43 7.21 13.99 16.04
N VAL A 44 6.69 13.81 14.84
CA VAL A 44 6.85 14.74 13.72
C VAL A 44 5.73 15.78 13.75
N ALA A 45 6.08 17.05 13.69
CA ALA A 45 5.11 18.13 13.60
C ALA A 45 4.72 18.43 12.14
N ASN A 46 3.47 18.86 11.92
CA ASN A 46 3.06 19.34 10.60
C ASN A 46 3.86 20.61 10.23
N GLY A 47 4.41 20.65 9.03
CA GLY A 47 5.28 21.73 8.59
C GLY A 47 6.74 21.62 9.05
N GLU A 48 7.08 20.58 9.81
CA GLU A 48 8.47 20.28 10.17
C GLU A 48 9.26 19.92 8.91
N LYS A 49 10.51 20.35 8.86
CA LYS A 49 11.40 20.09 7.73
C LYS A 49 12.30 18.89 8.03
N LEU A 50 12.34 17.97 7.10
CA LEU A 50 13.32 16.88 7.06
C LEU A 50 14.41 17.27 6.07
N GLY A 51 15.64 17.39 6.56
CA GLY A 51 16.79 17.72 5.73
C GLY A 51 17.65 16.50 5.46
N TRP A 52 18.17 16.41 4.26
CA TRP A 52 19.21 15.48 3.86
C TRP A 52 20.45 16.25 3.45
N THR A 53 21.60 15.77 3.90
CA THR A 53 22.88 16.22 3.41
C THR A 53 23.39 15.21 2.38
N GLY A 54 23.61 15.67 1.17
CA GLY A 54 24.24 14.90 0.11
C GLY A 54 25.76 14.85 0.25
N GLU A 55 26.42 14.53 -0.81
CA GLU A 55 27.88 14.46 -0.87
C GLU A 55 28.49 15.85 -0.86
N MET A 56 29.71 15.95 -0.31
CA MET A 56 30.54 17.13 -0.43
C MET A 56 31.10 17.18 -1.85
N SER A 57 31.21 18.41 -2.41
CA SER A 57 31.89 18.59 -3.69
C SER A 57 33.29 18.00 -3.67
N ASP A 58 33.79 17.60 -4.85
CA ASP A 58 35.11 17.00 -5.00
C ASP A 58 36.20 17.80 -4.28
N ILE A 59 37.02 17.07 -3.53
CA ILE A 59 38.15 17.60 -2.78
C ILE A 59 39.44 16.91 -3.27
N GLY A 60 40.57 17.57 -3.10
CA GLY A 60 41.86 17.02 -3.51
C GLY A 60 42.34 17.66 -4.80
N TRP A 61 43.43 18.40 -4.70
CA TRP A 61 44.08 19.04 -5.84
C TRP A 61 45.53 18.61 -5.91
N ALA A 62 46.04 18.51 -7.11
CA ALA A 62 47.44 18.14 -7.34
C ALA A 62 48.41 19.16 -6.73
N GLY A 63 49.42 18.66 -6.07
CA GLY A 63 50.57 19.40 -5.59
C GLY A 63 50.51 19.80 -4.11
N ALA A 64 51.61 19.54 -3.40
CA ALA A 64 51.85 20.00 -2.05
C ALA A 64 52.64 21.32 -2.11
N LYS A 65 52.04 22.43 -1.61
CA LYS A 65 52.67 23.75 -1.54
C LYS A 65 52.75 24.21 -0.10
N CYS A 66 53.81 24.92 0.25
CA CYS A 66 53.98 25.49 1.59
C CYS A 66 52.94 26.56 1.96
N ASN A 67 52.30 27.16 0.96
CA ASN A 67 51.23 28.16 1.17
C ASN A 67 50.03 27.83 0.23
N PRO A 68 49.20 26.83 0.58
CA PRO A 68 48.09 26.42 -0.26
C PRO A 68 46.97 27.46 -0.29
N THR A 69 46.37 27.61 -1.46
CA THR A 69 45.11 28.41 -1.56
C THR A 69 43.95 27.52 -1.07
N TYR A 70 43.33 27.93 0.02
CA TYR A 70 42.17 27.25 0.57
C TYR A 70 40.93 27.48 -0.31
N LYS A 71 40.15 26.41 -0.54
CA LYS A 71 38.88 26.42 -1.28
C LYS A 71 37.77 25.99 -0.34
N THR A 72 36.60 26.57 -0.48
CA THR A 72 35.42 26.20 0.31
C THR A 72 34.66 25.10 -0.45
N PRO A 73 34.57 23.88 0.08
CA PRO A 73 33.74 22.87 -0.51
C PRO A 73 32.25 23.20 -0.31
N THR A 74 31.42 22.79 -1.23
CA THR A 74 29.96 22.86 -1.12
C THR A 74 29.40 21.50 -0.72
N ILE A 75 28.38 21.50 0.12
CA ILE A 75 27.62 20.30 0.50
C ILE A 75 26.26 20.46 -0.13
N GLU A 76 25.85 19.48 -0.90
CA GLU A 76 24.48 19.41 -1.39
C GLU A 76 23.56 19.16 -0.20
N ALA A 77 22.51 19.96 -0.09
CA ALA A 77 21.48 19.78 0.93
C ALA A 77 20.10 19.89 0.28
N ALA A 78 19.24 18.99 0.62
CA ALA A 78 17.85 19.03 0.22
C ALA A 78 16.96 19.00 1.47
N GLU A 79 15.86 19.70 1.43
CA GLU A 79 14.87 19.68 2.50
C GLU A 79 13.47 19.45 1.93
N LYS A 80 12.67 18.69 2.66
CA LYS A 80 11.25 18.50 2.38
C LYS A 80 10.44 18.72 3.63
N THR A 81 9.25 19.24 3.46
CA THR A 81 8.36 19.60 4.56
C THR A 81 7.31 18.53 4.76
N TRP A 82 7.09 18.13 6.01
CA TRP A 82 6.03 17.20 6.36
C TRP A 82 4.65 17.82 6.17
N ASP A 83 3.80 17.09 5.45
CA ASP A 83 2.39 17.39 5.26
C ASP A 83 1.55 16.31 5.95
N ILE A 84 1.20 16.55 7.21
CA ILE A 84 0.47 15.61 8.06
C ILE A 84 -1.01 15.90 7.98
N GLY A 85 -1.81 14.86 7.78
CA GLY A 85 -3.25 14.95 7.78
C GLY A 85 -3.90 14.11 8.86
N ASP A 86 -5.12 14.48 9.21
CA ASP A 86 -5.92 13.78 10.21
C ASP A 86 -6.73 12.65 9.56
N TRP A 87 -6.91 11.56 10.28
CA TRP A 87 -7.78 10.47 9.89
C TRP A 87 -8.63 10.00 11.08
N SER A 88 -9.80 9.46 10.79
CA SER A 88 -10.67 8.85 11.79
C SER A 88 -11.47 7.70 11.20
N THR A 89 -11.88 6.77 12.06
CA THR A 89 -12.73 5.63 11.72
C THR A 89 -14.01 5.63 12.55
N PRO A 90 -14.98 6.50 12.26
CA PRO A 90 -16.27 6.49 12.95
C PRO A 90 -17.15 5.37 12.40
N LEU A 91 -17.24 4.26 13.13
CA LEU A 91 -18.01 3.09 12.71
C LEU A 91 -19.18 2.86 13.68
N LYS A 92 -20.32 2.40 13.16
CA LYS A 92 -21.44 1.96 13.97
C LYS A 92 -22.15 0.75 13.34
N TRP A 93 -22.58 -0.15 14.18
CA TRP A 93 -23.35 -1.34 13.79
C TRP A 93 -24.64 -1.42 14.62
N CYS A 94 -25.75 -1.74 13.96
CA CYS A 94 -27.01 -1.97 14.64
C CYS A 94 -27.03 -3.37 15.28
N TYR A 95 -27.49 -3.44 16.53
CA TYR A 95 -27.58 -4.71 17.25
C TYR A 95 -28.50 -5.72 16.56
N GLU A 96 -29.60 -5.26 15.97
CA GLU A 96 -30.55 -6.13 15.27
C GLU A 96 -29.94 -6.85 14.05
N ASP A 97 -28.97 -6.22 13.37
CA ASP A 97 -28.27 -6.84 12.24
C ASP A 97 -27.42 -8.03 12.69
N PHE A 98 -26.88 -7.97 13.91
CA PHE A 98 -26.12 -9.07 14.50
C PHE A 98 -27.02 -10.20 14.97
N MET A 99 -28.15 -9.90 15.61
CA MET A 99 -29.05 -10.93 16.15
C MET A 99 -29.55 -11.90 15.08
N ASN A 100 -29.87 -11.40 13.90
CA ASN A 100 -30.27 -12.27 12.79
C ASN A 100 -29.17 -13.21 12.35
N THR A 101 -27.91 -12.76 12.34
CA THR A 101 -26.75 -13.57 11.97
C THR A 101 -26.40 -14.61 13.04
N ILE A 102 -26.52 -14.25 14.31
CA ILE A 102 -26.28 -15.11 15.47
C ILE A 102 -27.34 -16.20 15.58
N ALA A 103 -28.61 -15.83 15.42
CA ALA A 103 -29.70 -16.80 15.44
C ALA A 103 -29.54 -17.86 14.35
N GLU A 104 -29.14 -17.47 13.14
CA GLU A 104 -28.82 -18.43 12.06
C GLU A 104 -27.60 -19.29 12.37
N TYR A 105 -26.55 -18.71 12.99
CA TYR A 105 -25.37 -19.45 13.40
C TYR A 105 -25.69 -20.47 14.50
N ALA A 106 -26.38 -20.05 15.55
CA ALA A 106 -26.77 -20.91 16.63
C ALA A 106 -27.68 -22.08 16.16
N LEU A 107 -28.61 -21.82 15.26
CA LEU A 107 -29.44 -22.85 14.62
C LEU A 107 -28.63 -23.86 13.80
N LYS A 108 -27.58 -23.41 13.11
CA LYS A 108 -26.71 -24.29 12.30
C LYS A 108 -25.73 -25.08 13.12
N THR A 109 -25.21 -24.52 14.22
CA THR A 109 -24.22 -25.17 15.09
C THR A 109 -24.82 -25.96 16.23
N GLY A 110 -26.14 -25.84 16.47
CA GLY A 110 -26.82 -26.45 17.61
C GLY A 110 -26.45 -25.80 18.96
N SER A 111 -25.80 -24.64 18.95
CA SER A 111 -25.47 -23.88 20.14
C SER A 111 -26.71 -23.14 20.65
N ASP A 112 -26.85 -23.01 21.97
CA ASP A 112 -27.92 -22.21 22.55
C ASP A 112 -27.66 -20.72 22.31
N ILE A 113 -28.68 -19.97 21.83
CA ILE A 113 -28.58 -18.52 21.61
C ILE A 113 -28.23 -17.80 22.91
N GLY A 114 -28.63 -18.35 24.06
CA GLY A 114 -28.33 -17.82 25.38
C GLY A 114 -26.86 -17.89 25.78
N ASP A 115 -26.09 -18.80 25.18
CA ASP A 115 -24.65 -18.98 25.45
C ASP A 115 -23.78 -18.02 24.63
N LEU A 116 -24.33 -17.40 23.58
CA LEU A 116 -23.61 -16.43 22.75
C LEU A 116 -23.81 -15.02 23.30
N THR A 117 -22.86 -14.58 24.10
CA THR A 117 -22.86 -13.21 24.64
C THR A 117 -22.49 -12.18 23.57
N SER A 118 -22.90 -10.91 23.75
CA SER A 118 -22.51 -9.82 22.86
C SER A 118 -20.98 -9.67 22.75
N THR A 119 -20.24 -10.08 23.77
CA THR A 119 -18.78 -10.06 23.84
C THR A 119 -18.17 -11.07 22.88
N ASP A 120 -18.70 -12.30 22.80
CA ASP A 120 -18.19 -13.34 21.91
C ASP A 120 -18.29 -12.95 20.43
N ILE A 121 -19.34 -12.23 20.06
CA ILE A 121 -19.54 -11.76 18.69
C ILE A 121 -18.57 -10.67 18.33
N ILE A 122 -18.34 -9.74 19.24
CA ILE A 122 -17.38 -8.66 19.09
C ILE A 122 -16.00 -9.27 18.89
N ASP A 123 -15.61 -10.23 19.75
CA ASP A 123 -14.28 -10.83 19.74
C ASP A 123 -14.05 -11.74 18.54
N VAL A 124 -15.03 -12.52 18.13
CA VAL A 124 -14.86 -13.52 17.06
C VAL A 124 -15.08 -12.93 15.66
N ILE A 125 -15.98 -11.99 15.49
CA ILE A 125 -16.38 -11.47 14.18
C ILE A 125 -15.85 -10.06 13.94
N ILE A 126 -16.10 -9.13 14.88
CA ILE A 126 -15.84 -7.71 14.66
C ILE A 126 -14.34 -7.42 14.74
N TYR A 127 -13.65 -7.83 15.79
CA TYR A 127 -12.23 -7.51 15.99
C TYR A 127 -11.34 -7.99 14.83
N PRO A 128 -11.42 -9.25 14.37
CA PRO A 128 -10.58 -9.70 13.26
C PRO A 128 -10.90 -9.02 11.93
N ALA A 129 -12.17 -8.66 11.70
CA ALA A 129 -12.57 -7.94 10.51
C ALA A 129 -12.09 -6.47 10.53
N LEU A 130 -12.18 -5.85 11.70
CA LEU A 130 -11.77 -4.47 11.93
C LEU A 130 -10.24 -4.31 11.87
N ASP A 131 -9.48 -5.20 12.51
CA ASP A 131 -8.01 -5.21 12.41
C ASP A 131 -7.55 -5.26 10.94
N ARG A 132 -8.13 -6.16 10.15
CA ARG A 132 -7.83 -6.25 8.71
C ARG A 132 -8.26 -5.02 7.93
N ALA A 133 -9.39 -4.40 8.29
CA ALA A 133 -9.85 -3.18 7.64
C ALA A 133 -8.92 -2.00 7.95
N ILE A 134 -8.45 -1.88 9.20
CA ILE A 134 -7.50 -0.86 9.64
C ILE A 134 -6.15 -1.03 8.92
N LYS A 135 -5.60 -2.24 8.88
CA LYS A 135 -4.37 -2.54 8.16
C LYS A 135 -4.47 -2.13 6.68
N ARG A 136 -5.55 -2.54 6.01
CA ARG A 136 -5.83 -2.15 4.62
C ARG A 136 -6.02 -0.63 4.45
N MET A 137 -6.58 0.04 5.44
CA MET A 137 -6.70 1.50 5.47
C MET A 137 -5.32 2.17 5.46
N PHE A 138 -4.38 1.70 6.27
CA PHE A 138 -3.02 2.25 6.27
C PHE A 138 -2.28 2.00 4.96
N TRP A 139 -2.41 0.82 4.36
CA TRP A 139 -1.90 0.58 3.01
C TRP A 139 -2.44 1.59 2.00
N ARG A 140 -3.73 1.88 2.07
CA ARG A 140 -4.37 2.86 1.20
C ARG A 140 -3.85 4.28 1.46
N PHE A 141 -3.74 4.71 2.71
CA PHE A 141 -3.24 6.04 3.05
C PHE A 141 -1.78 6.22 2.64
N ILE A 142 -0.91 5.27 3.00
CA ILE A 142 0.52 5.38 2.77
C ILE A 142 0.86 5.32 1.28
N TRP A 143 0.24 4.43 0.53
CA TRP A 143 0.57 4.25 -0.88
C TRP A 143 -0.31 5.05 -1.84
N PHE A 144 -1.61 5.11 -1.60
CA PHE A 144 -2.60 5.66 -2.53
C PHE A 144 -3.26 6.94 -2.03
N GLY A 145 -2.82 7.50 -0.90
CA GLY A 145 -3.34 8.76 -0.37
C GLY A 145 -3.16 9.92 -1.35
N ASP A 146 -4.17 10.78 -1.42
CA ASP A 146 -4.17 11.98 -2.24
C ASP A 146 -5.16 12.99 -1.65
N LYS A 147 -4.67 14.09 -1.07
CA LYS A 147 -5.50 15.16 -0.49
C LYS A 147 -6.41 15.82 -1.52
N GLU A 148 -6.06 15.74 -2.80
CA GLU A 148 -6.84 16.27 -3.92
C GLU A 148 -7.62 15.19 -4.68
N ALA A 149 -7.79 14.00 -4.07
CA ALA A 149 -8.48 12.88 -4.69
C ALA A 149 -9.85 13.29 -5.24
N LYS A 150 -10.12 12.86 -6.47
CA LYS A 150 -11.39 13.01 -7.17
C LYS A 150 -11.79 11.69 -7.78
N ASP A 151 -13.09 11.47 -7.92
CA ASP A 151 -13.61 10.33 -8.65
C ASP A 151 -13.51 10.52 -10.19
N THR A 152 -13.74 9.45 -10.91
CA THR A 152 -13.69 9.47 -12.40
C THR A 152 -14.77 10.34 -13.02
N ASP A 153 -15.89 10.56 -12.34
CA ASP A 153 -16.96 11.44 -12.80
C ASP A 153 -16.54 12.91 -12.70
N SER A 154 -15.64 13.22 -11.76
CA SER A 154 -15.02 14.55 -11.59
C SER A 154 -13.62 14.65 -12.23
N SER A 155 -13.33 13.84 -13.24
CA SER A 155 -12.03 13.80 -13.95
C SER A 155 -10.84 13.40 -13.06
N GLY A 156 -11.10 12.65 -12.02
CA GLY A 156 -10.08 12.07 -11.13
C GLY A 156 -9.74 10.63 -11.47
N GLN A 157 -9.10 9.96 -10.52
CA GLN A 157 -8.58 8.61 -10.70
C GLN A 157 -9.31 7.56 -9.86
N ILE A 158 -10.15 7.98 -8.92
CA ILE A 158 -10.88 7.07 -8.05
C ILE A 158 -12.13 6.58 -8.75
N THR A 159 -12.38 5.27 -8.66
CA THR A 159 -13.56 4.63 -9.25
C THR A 159 -14.85 5.37 -8.83
N SER A 160 -15.72 5.65 -9.79
CA SER A 160 -17.03 6.25 -9.53
C SER A 160 -17.82 5.47 -8.48
N GLY A 161 -18.45 6.18 -7.55
CA GLY A 161 -19.19 5.61 -6.43
C GLY A 161 -18.35 5.19 -5.22
N VAL A 162 -17.01 5.29 -5.31
CA VAL A 162 -16.13 5.14 -4.15
C VAL A 162 -16.00 6.48 -3.45
N ASP A 163 -16.13 6.48 -2.11
CA ASP A 163 -15.95 7.68 -1.31
C ASP A 163 -14.50 8.18 -1.39
N VAL A 164 -14.31 9.37 -1.96
CA VAL A 164 -12.99 9.99 -2.15
C VAL A 164 -12.33 10.40 -0.82
N GLU A 165 -13.13 10.64 0.23
CA GLU A 165 -12.60 10.97 1.57
C GLU A 165 -11.72 9.86 2.14
N LEU A 166 -11.90 8.63 1.67
CA LEU A 166 -11.07 7.49 2.03
C LEU A 166 -9.59 7.66 1.63
N PHE A 167 -9.25 8.60 0.75
CA PHE A 167 -7.90 8.82 0.20
C PHE A 167 -7.27 10.14 0.65
N LYS A 168 -8.03 11.06 1.22
CA LYS A 168 -7.61 12.43 1.52
C LYS A 168 -6.76 12.66 2.78
N PRO A 169 -6.58 11.73 3.71
CA PRO A 169 -5.82 12.02 4.93
C PRO A 169 -4.42 12.55 4.68
N CYS A 170 -3.67 12.00 3.72
CA CYS A 170 -2.32 12.46 3.39
C CYS A 170 -2.01 12.28 1.91
N ASN A 171 -0.92 12.90 1.44
CA ASN A 171 -0.36 12.61 0.13
C ASN A 171 0.55 11.39 0.22
N GLY A 172 0.09 10.26 -0.31
CA GLY A 172 0.77 8.97 -0.27
C GLY A 172 2.01 8.90 -1.15
N LEU A 173 2.75 7.80 -1.00
CA LEU A 173 4.03 7.60 -1.70
C LEU A 173 3.87 7.59 -3.22
N TRP A 174 2.83 6.96 -3.78
CA TRP A 174 2.63 6.95 -5.24
C TRP A 174 2.43 8.34 -5.82
N LYS A 175 1.67 9.23 -5.16
CA LYS A 175 1.48 10.62 -5.64
C LYS A 175 2.81 11.36 -5.68
N GLN A 176 3.64 11.19 -4.65
CA GLN A 176 4.95 11.84 -4.58
C GLN A 176 5.93 11.25 -5.60
N LEU A 177 5.97 9.92 -5.77
CA LEU A 177 6.80 9.24 -6.78
C LEU A 177 6.44 9.67 -8.20
N PHE A 178 5.15 9.77 -8.52
CA PHE A 178 4.73 10.26 -9.83
C PHE A 178 5.09 11.73 -10.05
N ALA A 179 5.03 12.56 -9.02
CA ALA A 179 5.49 13.95 -9.11
C ALA A 179 7.00 14.05 -9.36
N ILE A 180 7.81 13.22 -8.70
CA ILE A 180 9.26 13.14 -8.93
C ILE A 180 9.54 12.67 -10.36
N GLY A 181 8.87 11.58 -10.81
CA GLY A 181 9.03 11.07 -12.17
C GLY A 181 8.59 12.05 -13.26
N ALA A 182 7.56 12.87 -12.99
CA ALA A 182 7.14 13.92 -13.91
C ALA A 182 8.11 15.09 -13.96
N ALA A 183 8.84 15.37 -12.88
CA ALA A 183 9.84 16.43 -12.81
C ALA A 183 11.21 16.03 -13.41
N SER A 184 11.50 14.72 -13.46
CA SER A 184 12.79 14.20 -13.94
C SER A 184 12.58 12.95 -14.81
N GLU A 185 12.77 13.09 -16.12
CA GLU A 185 12.69 11.96 -17.06
C GLU A 185 13.75 10.88 -16.77
N ALA A 186 14.89 11.26 -16.20
CA ALA A 186 15.95 10.31 -15.84
C ALA A 186 15.54 9.35 -14.70
N GLN A 187 14.56 9.74 -13.88
CA GLN A 187 14.04 8.94 -12.78
C GLN A 187 12.72 8.23 -13.11
N HIS A 188 12.34 8.23 -14.38
CA HIS A 188 11.05 7.70 -14.81
C HIS A 188 11.18 6.78 -16.01
N THR A 189 10.82 5.52 -15.83
CA THR A 189 10.64 4.56 -16.92
C THR A 189 9.15 4.45 -17.27
N LYS A 190 8.79 4.87 -18.48
CA LYS A 190 7.40 4.81 -18.95
C LYS A 190 7.02 3.38 -19.34
N ILE A 191 5.96 2.85 -18.74
CA ILE A 191 5.40 1.54 -19.08
C ILE A 191 4.27 1.72 -20.10
N ALA A 192 4.56 1.49 -21.36
CA ALA A 192 3.60 1.71 -22.47
C ALA A 192 2.29 0.92 -22.32
N ALA A 193 2.33 -0.25 -21.68
CA ALA A 193 1.13 -1.05 -21.41
C ALA A 193 0.08 -0.31 -20.55
N ASN A 194 0.48 0.66 -19.73
CA ASN A 194 -0.45 1.46 -18.93
C ASN A 194 -1.31 2.42 -19.75
N ASP A 195 -0.84 2.82 -20.94
CA ASP A 195 -1.53 3.79 -21.80
C ASP A 195 -2.61 3.14 -22.67
N GLU A 196 -2.67 1.81 -22.71
CA GLU A 196 -3.65 1.07 -23.53
C GLU A 196 -5.11 1.45 -23.19
N ALA A 197 -5.97 1.31 -24.18
CA ALA A 197 -7.34 1.82 -24.14
C ALA A 197 -8.28 1.05 -23.19
N SER A 198 -7.95 -0.20 -22.85
CA SER A 198 -8.78 -1.03 -21.97
C SER A 198 -7.93 -1.89 -21.04
N THR A 199 -8.53 -2.32 -19.92
CA THR A 199 -7.90 -3.24 -18.96
C THR A 199 -7.41 -4.52 -19.65
N ALA A 200 -8.18 -5.08 -20.58
CA ALA A 200 -7.79 -6.28 -21.31
C ALA A 200 -6.52 -6.05 -22.14
N LEU A 201 -6.44 -4.90 -22.82
CA LEU A 201 -5.26 -4.53 -23.61
C LEU A 201 -4.06 -4.21 -22.69
N GLN A 202 -4.25 -3.52 -21.58
CA GLN A 202 -3.20 -3.29 -20.58
C GLN A 202 -2.58 -4.63 -20.11
N LEU A 203 -3.43 -5.59 -19.74
CA LEU A 203 -2.99 -6.90 -19.26
C LEU A 203 -2.41 -7.80 -20.36
N SER A 204 -2.80 -7.63 -21.62
CA SER A 204 -2.23 -8.37 -22.75
C SER A 204 -0.89 -7.79 -23.16
N LYS A 205 -0.78 -6.48 -23.26
CA LYS A 205 0.42 -5.76 -23.69
C LYS A 205 1.62 -6.03 -22.80
N ILE A 206 1.43 -6.01 -21.47
CA ILE A 206 2.51 -6.29 -20.52
C ILE A 206 3.04 -7.73 -20.65
N LYS A 207 2.26 -8.66 -21.20
CA LYS A 207 2.62 -10.07 -21.36
C LYS A 207 3.21 -10.38 -22.75
N GLU A 208 3.37 -9.38 -23.63
CA GLU A 208 4.06 -9.57 -24.89
C GLU A 208 5.54 -9.91 -24.67
N ALA A 209 6.14 -10.64 -25.60
CA ALA A 209 7.50 -11.14 -25.46
C ALA A 209 8.51 -10.00 -25.32
N GLY A 210 9.36 -10.10 -24.29
CA GLY A 210 10.44 -9.15 -24.01
C GLY A 210 10.01 -7.83 -23.39
N VAL A 211 8.70 -7.55 -23.26
CA VAL A 211 8.21 -6.27 -22.74
C VAL A 211 8.56 -6.11 -21.27
N ALA A 212 8.29 -7.13 -20.45
CA ALA A 212 8.57 -7.04 -19.03
C ALA A 212 10.08 -6.99 -18.78
N ILE A 213 10.89 -7.81 -19.45
CA ILE A 213 12.35 -7.79 -19.35
C ILE A 213 12.87 -6.39 -19.69
N GLY A 214 12.46 -5.82 -20.82
CA GLY A 214 12.89 -4.49 -21.23
C GLY A 214 12.53 -3.38 -20.22
N ILE A 215 11.40 -3.48 -19.52
CA ILE A 215 11.03 -2.55 -18.44
C ILE A 215 11.99 -2.68 -17.27
N PHE A 216 12.26 -3.91 -16.80
CA PHE A 216 13.15 -4.15 -15.67
C PHE A 216 14.59 -3.72 -15.98
N ASP A 217 15.11 -4.04 -17.16
CA ASP A 217 16.42 -3.60 -17.60
C ASP A 217 16.49 -2.08 -17.69
N SER A 218 15.47 -1.43 -18.26
CA SER A 218 15.41 0.04 -18.33
C SER A 218 15.40 0.70 -16.95
N ILE A 219 14.71 0.12 -15.96
CA ILE A 219 14.70 0.64 -14.60
C ILE A 219 16.08 0.51 -13.95
N LEU A 220 16.71 -0.65 -14.09
CA LEU A 220 18.02 -0.89 -13.47
C LEU A 220 19.14 -0.11 -14.14
N ASP A 221 19.11 0.01 -15.47
CA ASP A 221 20.10 0.75 -16.24
C ASP A 221 20.02 2.27 -16.01
N SER A 222 18.81 2.80 -15.79
CA SER A 222 18.59 4.22 -15.49
C SER A 222 18.72 4.56 -14.01
N ALA A 223 18.88 3.56 -13.15
CA ALA A 223 18.97 3.78 -11.70
C ALA A 223 20.22 4.59 -11.31
N ASP A 224 20.03 5.58 -10.44
CA ASP A 224 21.14 6.36 -9.90
C ASP A 224 22.08 5.45 -9.07
N PRO A 225 23.39 5.41 -9.38
CA PRO A 225 24.36 4.59 -8.65
C PRO A 225 24.39 4.86 -7.14
N ARG A 226 24.03 6.08 -6.72
CA ARG A 226 23.92 6.44 -5.29
C ARG A 226 22.83 5.66 -4.58
N ILE A 227 21.72 5.39 -5.27
CA ILE A 227 20.59 4.60 -4.72
C ILE A 227 20.96 3.12 -4.67
N SER A 228 21.63 2.61 -5.71
CA SER A 228 22.04 1.20 -5.79
C SER A 228 22.99 0.79 -4.67
N GLY A 229 23.75 1.73 -4.11
CA GLY A 229 24.67 1.50 -2.98
C GLY A 229 24.03 1.57 -1.59
N LEU A 230 22.76 1.90 -1.47
CA LEU A 230 22.09 1.99 -0.16
C LEU A 230 21.66 0.60 0.33
N ASP A 231 21.78 0.40 1.64
CA ASP A 231 21.30 -0.83 2.28
C ASP A 231 19.79 -1.01 2.08
N GLY A 232 19.39 -2.22 1.72
CA GLY A 232 17.99 -2.59 1.55
C GLY A 232 17.38 -2.06 0.26
N THR A 233 18.19 -1.58 -0.70
CA THR A 233 17.69 -1.18 -2.02
C THR A 233 17.10 -2.38 -2.74
N ALA A 234 15.88 -2.22 -3.24
CA ALA A 234 15.14 -3.26 -3.91
C ALA A 234 14.18 -2.67 -4.94
N LEU A 235 13.67 -3.54 -5.79
CA LEU A 235 12.64 -3.20 -6.75
C LEU A 235 11.28 -3.71 -6.22
N TYR A 236 10.38 -2.80 -5.91
CA TYR A 236 9.02 -3.11 -5.48
C TYR A 236 8.09 -3.01 -6.68
N VAL A 237 7.35 -4.08 -6.97
CA VAL A 237 6.55 -4.16 -8.20
C VAL A 237 5.15 -4.68 -7.94
N THR A 238 4.20 -4.29 -8.79
CA THR A 238 2.87 -4.89 -8.83
C THR A 238 2.95 -6.35 -9.25
N LYS A 239 2.01 -7.16 -8.76
CA LYS A 239 1.91 -8.57 -9.12
C LYS A 239 1.82 -8.79 -10.63
N SER A 240 1.06 -7.94 -11.32
CA SER A 240 0.87 -8.02 -12.77
C SER A 240 2.19 -7.90 -13.54
N LEU A 241 3.09 -7.01 -13.11
CA LEU A 241 4.41 -6.80 -13.70
C LEU A 241 5.37 -7.94 -13.36
N ALA A 242 5.39 -8.40 -12.11
CA ALA A 242 6.21 -9.54 -11.66
C ALA A 242 5.85 -10.84 -12.37
N ASP A 243 4.55 -11.12 -12.52
CA ASP A 243 4.07 -12.31 -13.23
C ASP A 243 4.39 -12.24 -14.74
N ALA A 244 4.41 -11.04 -15.33
CA ALA A 244 4.84 -10.83 -16.71
C ALA A 244 6.33 -11.11 -16.87
N LEU A 245 7.19 -10.61 -15.96
CA LEU A 245 8.64 -10.91 -15.97
C LEU A 245 8.92 -12.42 -15.90
N THR A 246 8.25 -13.11 -14.98
CA THR A 246 8.42 -14.57 -14.84
C THR A 246 8.08 -15.31 -16.13
N LYS A 247 7.02 -14.88 -16.83
CA LYS A 247 6.63 -15.46 -18.12
C LYS A 247 7.62 -15.16 -19.24
N ASP A 248 8.14 -13.94 -19.27
CA ASP A 248 9.12 -13.51 -20.27
C ASP A 248 10.44 -14.25 -20.11
N LEU A 249 10.97 -14.34 -18.90
CA LEU A 249 12.20 -15.11 -18.60
C LEU A 249 12.06 -16.57 -18.98
N LYS A 250 10.90 -17.17 -18.68
CA LYS A 250 10.62 -18.56 -19.09
C LYS A 250 10.58 -18.73 -20.60
N ARG A 251 10.03 -17.74 -21.32
CA ARG A 251 9.88 -17.78 -22.77
C ARG A 251 11.21 -17.58 -23.49
N GLU A 252 11.94 -16.51 -23.14
CA GLU A 252 13.16 -16.08 -23.83
C GLU A 252 14.38 -16.91 -23.42
N TYR A 253 14.55 -17.13 -22.11
CA TYR A 253 15.77 -17.74 -21.58
C TYR A 253 15.58 -19.13 -20.98
N LYS A 254 14.33 -19.67 -20.97
CA LYS A 254 14.00 -20.92 -20.28
C LYS A 254 14.31 -20.89 -18.78
N LEU A 255 14.44 -19.68 -18.22
CA LEU A 255 14.72 -19.46 -16.81
C LEU A 255 13.40 -19.40 -16.05
N ILE A 256 13.33 -20.08 -14.91
CA ILE A 256 12.18 -20.00 -14.00
C ILE A 256 12.62 -19.12 -12.84
N LEU A 257 11.95 -18.00 -12.68
CA LEU A 257 12.14 -17.14 -11.52
C LEU A 257 11.40 -17.78 -10.33
N GLU A 258 12.13 -18.14 -9.29
CA GLU A 258 11.56 -18.69 -8.07
C GLU A 258 11.14 -17.55 -7.14
N TRP A 259 9.91 -17.63 -6.63
CA TRP A 259 9.36 -16.66 -5.70
C TRP A 259 9.27 -17.28 -4.31
N GLU A 260 9.97 -16.68 -3.36
CA GLU A 260 9.87 -17.03 -1.95
C GLU A 260 8.82 -16.16 -1.28
N GLN A 261 7.87 -16.80 -0.61
CA GLN A 261 6.84 -16.09 0.12
C GLN A 261 7.39 -15.67 1.50
N ILE A 262 7.58 -14.36 1.70
CA ILE A 262 7.95 -13.80 3.00
C ILE A 262 6.70 -13.70 3.87
N PHE A 263 5.62 -13.12 3.31
CA PHE A 263 4.32 -12.98 3.96
C PHE A 263 3.21 -13.22 2.94
N LYS A 264 1.97 -13.40 3.41
CA LYS A 264 0.83 -13.52 2.50
C LYS A 264 0.66 -12.22 1.68
N GLY A 265 0.85 -12.33 0.37
CA GLY A 265 0.73 -11.19 -0.56
C GLY A 265 2.03 -10.42 -0.80
N LEU A 266 3.14 -10.81 -0.14
CA LEU A 266 4.47 -10.33 -0.41
C LEU A 266 5.39 -11.51 -0.72
N GLU A 267 5.91 -11.53 -1.92
CA GLU A 267 6.85 -12.53 -2.40
C GLU A 267 8.14 -11.83 -2.86
N VAL A 268 9.28 -12.46 -2.64
CA VAL A 268 10.59 -11.95 -3.07
C VAL A 268 11.22 -12.88 -4.07
N SER A 269 11.94 -12.32 -4.99
CA SER A 269 12.82 -13.00 -5.94
C SER A 269 14.02 -12.11 -6.22
N GLU A 270 14.92 -12.54 -7.09
CA GLU A 270 16.11 -11.78 -7.47
C GLU A 270 16.20 -11.68 -8.99
N TYR A 271 16.55 -10.50 -9.48
CA TYR A 271 16.81 -10.23 -10.89
C TYR A 271 18.07 -9.39 -11.03
N ASN A 272 19.06 -9.90 -11.77
CA ASN A 272 20.37 -9.26 -11.96
C ASN A 272 21.04 -8.80 -10.66
N GLY A 273 20.96 -9.61 -9.59
CA GLY A 273 21.55 -9.29 -8.29
C GLY A 273 20.73 -8.29 -7.46
N THR A 274 19.56 -7.88 -7.94
CA THR A 274 18.65 -6.95 -7.23
C THR A 274 17.45 -7.72 -6.70
N PRO A 275 17.13 -7.60 -5.41
CA PRO A 275 15.91 -8.20 -4.87
C PRO A 275 14.65 -7.51 -5.43
N ILE A 276 13.68 -8.32 -5.84
CA ILE A 276 12.37 -7.85 -6.33
C ILE A 276 11.30 -8.30 -5.36
N TYR A 277 10.51 -7.35 -4.88
CA TYR A 277 9.34 -7.62 -4.04
C TYR A 277 8.05 -7.50 -4.85
N LYS A 278 7.31 -8.59 -4.94
CA LYS A 278 5.99 -8.63 -5.57
C LYS A 278 4.92 -8.28 -4.54
N VAL A 279 4.28 -7.12 -4.69
CA VAL A 279 3.33 -6.55 -3.75
C VAL A 279 1.91 -6.69 -4.28
N SER A 280 1.25 -7.81 -3.96
CA SER A 280 -0.07 -8.16 -4.50
C SER A 280 -1.20 -7.24 -4.03
N ILE A 281 -1.04 -6.56 -2.88
CA ILE A 281 -2.05 -5.63 -2.37
C ILE A 281 -2.24 -4.42 -3.27
N TRP A 282 -1.17 -3.96 -3.96
CA TRP A 282 -1.28 -2.84 -4.88
C TRP A 282 -2.22 -3.14 -6.05
N ASP A 283 -2.09 -4.33 -6.67
CA ASP A 283 -2.98 -4.74 -7.77
C ASP A 283 -4.44 -4.77 -7.32
N ARG A 284 -4.70 -5.30 -6.11
CA ARG A 284 -6.03 -5.31 -5.54
C ARG A 284 -6.59 -3.91 -5.34
N MET A 285 -5.79 -2.98 -4.80
CA MET A 285 -6.23 -1.59 -4.58
C MET A 285 -6.46 -0.86 -5.89
N ILE A 286 -5.61 -1.05 -6.89
CA ILE A 286 -5.80 -0.48 -8.23
C ILE A 286 -7.09 -1.00 -8.86
N MET A 287 -7.33 -2.30 -8.83
CA MET A 287 -8.56 -2.90 -9.38
C MET A 287 -9.83 -2.41 -8.66
N GLN A 288 -9.75 -2.25 -7.35
CA GLN A 288 -10.91 -1.88 -6.54
C GLN A 288 -11.20 -0.38 -6.59
N TYR A 289 -10.17 0.46 -6.58
CA TYR A 289 -10.31 1.89 -6.33
C TYR A 289 -9.89 2.79 -7.50
N GLN A 290 -9.18 2.26 -8.49
CA GLN A 290 -8.64 3.06 -9.60
C GLN A 290 -9.05 2.49 -10.97
N ASN A 291 -10.33 2.20 -11.11
CA ASN A 291 -10.94 1.68 -12.34
C ASN A 291 -12.00 2.66 -12.84
N ASN A 292 -11.85 3.15 -14.06
CA ASN A 292 -12.83 4.06 -14.68
C ASN A 292 -13.93 3.32 -15.47
N GLY A 293 -14.09 2.02 -15.26
CA GLY A 293 -15.04 1.16 -15.99
C GLY A 293 -14.50 0.61 -17.31
N THR A 294 -13.51 1.27 -17.92
CA THR A 294 -12.89 0.83 -19.18
C THR A 294 -11.46 0.35 -18.97
N LYS A 295 -10.67 1.11 -18.24
CA LYS A 295 -9.26 0.81 -17.95
C LYS A 295 -8.89 1.12 -16.51
N LEU A 296 -7.82 0.48 -16.05
CA LEU A 296 -7.20 0.74 -14.75
C LEU A 296 -6.22 1.92 -14.84
N ASN A 297 -6.12 2.69 -13.78
CA ASN A 297 -5.14 3.77 -13.71
C ASN A 297 -3.76 3.19 -13.35
N LEU A 298 -2.86 3.21 -14.33
CA LEU A 298 -1.48 2.76 -14.20
C LEU A 298 -1.36 1.41 -13.45
N PRO A 299 -1.94 0.30 -13.97
CA PRO A 299 -1.97 -0.98 -13.26
C PRO A 299 -0.58 -1.60 -13.06
N HIS A 300 0.37 -1.30 -13.93
CA HIS A 300 1.72 -1.82 -13.87
C HIS A 300 2.63 -0.75 -13.28
N ARG A 301 3.03 -0.94 -12.02
CA ARG A 301 3.88 0.01 -11.28
C ARG A 301 5.10 -0.68 -10.73
N ALA A 302 6.19 0.05 -10.71
CA ALA A 302 7.43 -0.35 -10.07
C ALA A 302 8.06 0.87 -9.38
N VAL A 303 8.77 0.64 -8.29
CA VAL A 303 9.63 1.62 -7.65
C VAL A 303 10.94 0.96 -7.25
N PHE A 304 12.04 1.54 -7.69
CA PHE A 304 13.39 1.14 -7.29
C PHE A 304 13.88 2.11 -6.22
N GLY A 305 14.23 1.60 -5.05
CA GLY A 305 14.67 2.44 -3.95
C GLY A 305 14.87 1.67 -2.65
N SER A 306 15.29 2.40 -1.62
CA SER A 306 15.48 1.85 -0.28
C SER A 306 14.34 2.30 0.65
N PRO A 307 13.88 1.44 1.57
CA PRO A 307 12.95 1.84 2.64
C PRO A 307 13.46 3.01 3.49
N LYS A 308 14.78 3.23 3.51
CA LYS A 308 15.40 4.36 4.21
C LYS A 308 15.15 5.73 3.57
N GLN A 309 14.63 5.74 2.33
CA GLN A 309 14.26 6.95 1.60
C GLN A 309 12.74 7.20 1.60
N MET A 310 11.97 6.24 2.04
CA MET A 310 10.52 6.35 2.17
C MET A 310 10.16 6.50 3.65
N PHE A 311 9.54 7.61 4.00
CA PHE A 311 9.23 7.93 5.39
C PHE A 311 7.73 8.02 5.61
N VAL A 312 7.30 7.49 6.74
CA VAL A 312 5.96 7.68 7.27
C VAL A 312 6.09 8.29 8.65
N GLY A 313 5.41 9.40 8.88
CA GLY A 313 5.51 10.15 10.12
C GLY A 313 4.17 10.32 10.82
N SER A 314 4.21 10.32 12.15
CA SER A 314 3.08 10.62 13.01
C SER A 314 3.51 11.52 14.16
N PRO A 315 2.67 12.48 14.59
CA PRO A 315 2.92 13.25 15.82
C PRO A 315 2.88 12.39 17.08
N ALA A 316 2.17 11.26 17.03
CA ALA A 316 2.12 10.27 18.10
C ALA A 316 3.24 9.23 17.97
N GLY A 317 3.57 8.57 19.08
CA GLY A 317 4.58 7.51 19.10
C GLY A 317 4.21 6.24 18.32
N GLN A 318 2.96 6.13 17.85
CA GLN A 318 2.44 4.98 17.11
C GLN A 318 1.58 5.46 15.94
N ILE A 319 1.58 4.69 14.84
CA ILE A 319 0.73 4.96 13.68
C ILE A 319 -0.75 4.71 14.00
N ILE A 320 -1.02 3.71 14.82
CA ILE A 320 -2.36 3.27 15.20
C ILE A 320 -2.65 3.83 16.60
N SER A 321 -3.67 4.67 16.73
CA SER A 321 -4.22 5.05 18.01
C SER A 321 -5.04 3.90 18.60
N GLU A 322 -5.31 3.94 19.88
CA GLU A 322 -6.21 2.98 20.53
C GLU A 322 -7.56 2.97 19.83
N LEU A 323 -8.09 1.76 19.65
CA LEU A 323 -9.42 1.55 19.12
C LEU A 323 -10.40 1.51 20.30
N GLU A 324 -11.27 2.50 20.37
CA GLU A 324 -12.36 2.52 21.34
C GLU A 324 -13.57 1.79 20.76
N LEU A 325 -14.10 0.84 21.51
CA LEU A 325 -15.31 0.11 21.17
C LEU A 325 -16.30 0.19 22.34
N TRP A 326 -17.52 0.65 22.07
CA TRP A 326 -18.53 0.73 23.12
C TRP A 326 -19.93 0.47 22.57
N PHE A 327 -20.80 -0.06 23.44
CA PHE A 327 -22.22 -0.21 23.15
C PHE A 327 -23.01 1.00 23.67
N ASN A 328 -23.74 1.65 22.78
CA ASN A 328 -24.67 2.72 23.13
C ASN A 328 -26.06 2.12 23.38
N GLN A 329 -26.50 2.14 24.65
CA GLN A 329 -27.77 1.56 25.05
C GLN A 329 -28.97 2.34 24.51
N ASP A 330 -28.86 3.65 24.38
CA ASP A 330 -29.99 4.52 23.94
C ASP A 330 -30.30 4.28 22.45
N GLU A 331 -29.27 4.15 21.63
CA GLU A 331 -29.39 3.90 20.19
C GLU A 331 -29.39 2.39 19.82
N ARG A 332 -29.11 1.50 20.77
CA ARG A 332 -28.90 0.05 20.57
C ARG A 332 -27.91 -0.26 19.46
N VAL A 333 -26.82 0.46 19.43
CA VAL A 333 -25.75 0.31 18.43
C VAL A 333 -24.40 0.11 19.10
N THR A 334 -23.56 -0.71 18.51
CA THR A 334 -22.13 -0.79 18.85
C THR A 334 -21.39 0.22 18.01
N LYS A 335 -20.59 1.07 18.65
CA LYS A 335 -19.78 2.10 18.01
C LYS A 335 -18.31 1.75 18.17
N ALA A 336 -17.52 1.99 17.12
CA ALA A 336 -16.08 1.96 17.18
C ALA A 336 -15.51 3.28 16.67
N TYR A 337 -14.48 3.76 17.34
CA TYR A 337 -13.81 4.99 16.96
C TYR A 337 -12.30 4.82 17.15
N SER A 338 -11.56 5.25 16.15
CA SER A 338 -10.13 5.45 16.22
C SER A 338 -9.78 6.69 15.41
N ALA A 339 -8.81 7.45 15.84
CA ALA A 339 -8.35 8.63 15.13
C ALA A 339 -6.84 8.79 15.28
N GLY A 340 -6.24 9.48 14.35
CA GLY A 340 -4.81 9.74 14.39
C GLY A 340 -4.37 10.71 13.31
N ARG A 341 -3.07 10.87 13.19
CA ARG A 341 -2.43 11.76 12.22
C ARG A 341 -1.33 11.00 11.50
N LEU A 342 -1.25 11.21 10.21
CA LEU A 342 -0.29 10.53 9.36
C LEU A 342 0.20 11.46 8.25
N GLY A 343 1.50 11.36 7.93
CA GLY A 343 2.10 11.98 6.76
C GLY A 343 3.10 11.05 6.11
N CYS A 344 3.29 11.18 4.80
CA CYS A 344 4.28 10.45 4.03
C CYS A 344 5.27 11.40 3.38
N LEU A 345 6.52 10.96 3.24
CA LEU A 345 7.57 11.76 2.63
C LEU A 345 8.57 10.84 1.91
N ILE A 346 9.07 11.29 0.76
CA ILE A 346 10.14 10.60 0.03
C ILE A 346 11.40 11.45 0.11
N GLY A 347 12.51 10.83 0.54
CA GLY A 347 13.82 11.43 0.64
C GLY A 347 14.50 11.72 -0.70
#